data_f65404248c33c528f255f154931e92ec
#
_entry.id   f65404248c33c528f255f154931e92ec
#
_cell.length_a   1.000
_cell.length_b   1.000
_cell.length_c   1.000
_cell.angle_alpha   90.00
_cell.angle_beta   90.00
_cell.angle_gamma   90.00
#
_symmetry.space_group_name_H-M   'P 1'
#
loop_
_entity.id
_entity.type
_entity.pdbx_description
1 polymer ?
#
loop_
_entity_poly.entity_id
_entity_poly.type
_entity_poly.pdbx_seq_one_letter_code
_entity_poly.pdbx_strand_id
1 'polypeptide(L)'
;MRVVVALGGNALLQRGQPMTAEIQRENVAIAAKSLAPLAHDYQLVISHGNGPQVGLLSLQSAAYTEVEEYPLDILGAQTEGMIGYMIEQELGNLLPMEEPLATILTMVEVDPEDPAFDNPTKPIGPVYSEEEAKALAEERGWSVAPDGEHWRRVVASPEPQRIFEMRPIHWLLENGATVICAGGGGIPTVYKPDGTLEGVEVVIDKDRASALLAFELDAGLLILATDTDGVYLDWGTEDARRIERATPEEMELHDFEEGSMGPKVEAACDFVRRSGGRAVIGSLSDLEGMVAGTAGTQFVLE
;
A
#
# COMPACT_ATOMS: atom_id res chain seq x y z
N MET A 1 4.41 21.48 5.41
CA MET A 1 3.34 20.75 4.70
C MET A 1 3.46 19.27 5.06
N ARG A 2 2.35 18.57 5.28
CA ARG A 2 2.34 17.10 5.42
C ARG A 2 2.28 16.46 4.06
N VAL A 3 3.09 15.43 3.87
CA VAL A 3 3.18 14.62 2.65
C VAL A 3 3.04 13.15 3.03
N VAL A 4 2.11 12.47 2.41
CA VAL A 4 1.98 11.01 2.54
C VAL A 4 2.52 10.36 1.27
N VAL A 5 3.47 9.43 1.42
CA VAL A 5 4.05 8.65 0.32
C VAL A 5 3.68 7.18 0.50
N ALA A 6 2.88 6.65 -0.42
CA ALA A 6 2.54 5.24 -0.48
C ALA A 6 3.50 4.51 -1.44
N LEU A 7 4.37 3.67 -0.88
CA LEU A 7 5.32 2.87 -1.67
C LEU A 7 4.61 1.65 -2.28
N GLY A 8 4.69 1.50 -3.60
CA GLY A 8 4.22 0.32 -4.31
C GLY A 8 5.01 -0.94 -3.93
N GLY A 9 4.44 -2.13 -4.22
CA GLY A 9 5.11 -3.40 -3.94
C GLY A 9 6.47 -3.54 -4.65
N ASN A 10 6.61 -2.95 -5.84
CA ASN A 10 7.85 -2.96 -6.60
C ASN A 10 8.98 -2.12 -5.95
N ALA A 11 8.67 -1.21 -5.02
CA ALA A 11 9.66 -0.51 -4.20
C ALA A 11 10.37 -1.47 -3.21
N LEU A 12 9.74 -2.61 -2.90
CA LEU A 12 10.24 -3.61 -1.96
C LEU A 12 10.74 -4.88 -2.67
N LEU A 13 10.07 -5.26 -3.76
CA LEU A 13 10.40 -6.44 -4.55
C LEU A 13 9.93 -6.24 -5.99
N GLN A 14 10.87 -6.21 -6.93
CA GLN A 14 10.56 -6.10 -8.36
C GLN A 14 10.11 -7.45 -8.93
N ARG A 15 9.33 -7.43 -10.01
CA ARG A 15 8.88 -8.66 -10.67
C ARG A 15 10.07 -9.53 -11.09
N GLY A 16 10.00 -10.81 -10.74
CA GLY A 16 11.05 -11.80 -11.06
C GLY A 16 12.25 -11.82 -10.10
N GLN A 17 12.35 -10.92 -9.14
CA GLN A 17 13.36 -11.00 -8.10
C GLN A 17 13.01 -12.07 -7.06
N PRO A 18 14.00 -12.81 -6.53
CA PRO A 18 13.78 -13.72 -5.41
C PRO A 18 13.45 -12.96 -4.13
N MET A 19 12.52 -13.50 -3.32
CA MET A 19 12.06 -12.89 -2.07
C MET A 19 13.05 -13.09 -0.91
N THR A 20 14.33 -12.79 -1.13
CA THR A 20 15.34 -12.82 -0.06
C THR A 20 15.35 -11.52 0.73
N ALA A 21 15.76 -11.58 1.99
CA ALA A 21 15.90 -10.38 2.82
C ALA A 21 16.93 -9.38 2.24
N GLU A 22 17.98 -9.88 1.61
CA GLU A 22 19.02 -9.08 0.93
C GLU A 22 18.41 -8.21 -0.19
N ILE A 23 17.70 -8.83 -1.13
CA ILE A 23 17.10 -8.12 -2.28
C ILE A 23 16.06 -7.10 -1.82
N GLN A 24 15.23 -7.48 -0.84
CA GLN A 24 14.26 -6.53 -0.28
C GLN A 24 14.95 -5.33 0.37
N ARG A 25 16.04 -5.55 1.10
CA ARG A 25 16.83 -4.47 1.71
C ARG A 25 17.49 -3.59 0.66
N GLU A 26 18.05 -4.16 -0.42
CA GLU A 26 18.61 -3.40 -1.53
C GLU A 26 17.57 -2.49 -2.19
N ASN A 27 16.37 -3.00 -2.44
CA ASN A 27 15.28 -2.21 -3.03
C ASN A 27 14.82 -1.10 -2.06
N VAL A 28 14.70 -1.40 -0.76
CA VAL A 28 14.36 -0.38 0.27
C VAL A 28 15.44 0.70 0.35
N ALA A 29 16.72 0.34 0.24
CA ALA A 29 17.81 1.31 0.22
C ALA A 29 17.73 2.26 -1.00
N ILE A 30 17.25 1.78 -2.15
CA ILE A 30 16.98 2.62 -3.31
C ILE A 30 15.81 3.57 -3.02
N ALA A 31 14.71 3.07 -2.46
CA ALA A 31 13.55 3.87 -2.10
C ALA A 31 13.92 4.95 -1.05
N ALA A 32 14.72 4.60 -0.04
CA ALA A 32 15.18 5.51 1.00
C ALA A 32 15.94 6.71 0.45
N LYS A 33 16.73 6.53 -0.61
CA LYS A 33 17.45 7.65 -1.27
C LYS A 33 16.50 8.69 -1.86
N SER A 34 15.37 8.25 -2.41
CA SER A 34 14.35 9.16 -2.94
C SER A 34 13.49 9.78 -1.84
N LEU A 35 13.33 9.10 -0.69
CA LEU A 35 12.54 9.59 0.44
C LEU A 35 13.31 10.56 1.34
N ALA A 36 14.64 10.41 1.48
CA ALA A 36 15.44 11.19 2.41
C ALA A 36 15.33 12.72 2.22
N PRO A 37 15.34 13.29 1.00
CA PRO A 37 15.10 14.72 0.81
C PRO A 37 13.73 15.16 1.33
N LEU A 38 12.69 14.35 1.13
CA LEU A 38 11.35 14.66 1.59
C LEU A 38 11.24 14.59 3.12
N ALA A 39 11.91 13.65 3.76
CA ALA A 39 11.94 13.52 5.21
C ALA A 39 12.55 14.77 5.89
N HIS A 40 13.54 15.38 5.25
CA HIS A 40 14.17 16.61 5.75
C HIS A 40 13.26 17.85 5.57
N ASP A 41 12.55 17.95 4.43
CA ASP A 41 11.86 19.18 4.03
C ASP A 41 10.39 19.23 4.44
N TYR A 42 9.77 18.07 4.73
CA TYR A 42 8.34 17.94 4.97
C TYR A 42 8.05 17.09 6.22
N GLN A 43 6.85 17.26 6.78
CA GLN A 43 6.29 16.27 7.71
C GLN A 43 5.91 15.02 6.89
N LEU A 44 6.81 14.04 6.83
CA LEU A 44 6.68 12.89 5.97
C LEU A 44 6.02 11.71 6.69
N VAL A 45 5.03 11.12 6.04
CA VAL A 45 4.43 9.83 6.42
C VAL A 45 4.61 8.85 5.27
N ILE A 46 5.04 7.65 5.58
CA ILE A 46 5.32 6.60 4.60
C ILE A 46 4.40 5.41 4.89
N SER A 47 3.61 5.03 3.91
CA SER A 47 2.95 3.72 3.88
C SER A 47 3.61 2.83 2.82
N HIS A 48 3.38 1.54 2.88
CA HIS A 48 4.00 0.59 1.96
C HIS A 48 3.09 -0.60 1.64
N GLY A 49 3.28 -1.25 0.50
CA GLY A 49 2.65 -2.53 0.20
C GLY A 49 3.34 -3.68 0.94
N ASN A 50 2.69 -4.86 0.96
CA ASN A 50 3.21 -6.08 1.59
C ASN A 50 2.80 -7.36 0.87
N GLY A 51 2.12 -7.29 -0.28
CA GLY A 51 1.50 -8.45 -0.93
C GLY A 51 2.43 -9.67 -1.09
N PRO A 52 3.65 -9.54 -1.65
CA PRO A 52 4.59 -10.65 -1.72
C PRO A 52 5.01 -11.18 -0.34
N GLN A 53 5.22 -10.28 0.63
CA GLN A 53 5.73 -10.62 1.96
C GLN A 53 4.68 -11.36 2.80
N VAL A 54 3.44 -10.90 2.82
CA VAL A 54 2.35 -11.58 3.55
C VAL A 54 2.10 -12.97 2.98
N GLY A 55 2.22 -13.11 1.64
CA GLY A 55 2.11 -14.41 1.00
C GLY A 55 3.24 -15.36 1.36
N LEU A 56 4.49 -14.88 1.43
CA LEU A 56 5.62 -15.69 1.89
C LEU A 56 5.43 -16.13 3.35
N LEU A 57 5.01 -15.22 4.24
CA LEU A 57 4.74 -15.56 5.64
C LEU A 57 3.61 -16.57 5.79
N SER A 58 2.55 -16.47 4.96
CA SER A 58 1.48 -17.48 4.94
C SER A 58 2.01 -18.87 4.58
N LEU A 59 2.88 -18.98 3.55
CA LEU A 59 3.51 -20.26 3.20
C LEU A 59 4.43 -20.79 4.30
N GLN A 60 5.21 -19.90 4.96
CA GLN A 60 6.06 -20.30 6.08
C GLN A 60 5.24 -20.77 7.29
N SER A 61 4.13 -20.08 7.59
CA SER A 61 3.18 -20.49 8.63
C SER A 61 2.58 -21.87 8.32
N ALA A 62 2.12 -22.08 7.10
CA ALA A 62 1.57 -23.36 6.65
C ALA A 62 2.58 -24.52 6.66
N ALA A 63 3.87 -24.25 6.54
CA ALA A 63 4.91 -25.26 6.56
C ALA A 63 5.19 -25.80 7.98
N TYR A 64 4.80 -25.08 9.04
CA TYR A 64 4.91 -25.53 10.41
C TYR A 64 3.60 -26.17 10.87
N THR A 65 3.50 -27.46 10.78
CA THR A 65 2.26 -28.26 10.94
C THR A 65 1.88 -28.62 12.38
N GLU A 66 2.65 -28.16 13.38
CA GLU A 66 2.37 -28.45 14.79
C GLU A 66 1.27 -27.53 15.39
N VAL A 67 0.94 -26.44 14.69
CA VAL A 67 -0.09 -25.47 15.06
C VAL A 67 -0.88 -25.06 13.82
N GLU A 68 -2.04 -24.45 14.02
CA GLU A 68 -2.82 -23.83 12.92
C GLU A 68 -2.06 -22.69 12.27
N GLU A 69 -2.33 -22.44 10.97
CA GLU A 69 -1.77 -21.30 10.25
C GLU A 69 -2.16 -19.97 10.93
N TYR A 70 -1.22 -19.03 10.94
CA TYR A 70 -1.51 -17.70 11.47
C TYR A 70 -2.48 -16.95 10.54
N PRO A 71 -3.49 -16.26 11.09
CA PRO A 71 -4.45 -15.49 10.31
C PRO A 71 -3.80 -14.26 9.68
N LEU A 72 -4.44 -13.72 8.63
CA LEU A 72 -3.86 -12.63 7.80
C LEU A 72 -3.65 -11.33 8.58
N ASP A 73 -4.44 -11.03 9.60
CA ASP A 73 -4.23 -9.86 10.45
C ASP A 73 -2.90 -9.95 11.20
N ILE A 74 -2.57 -11.13 11.76
CA ILE A 74 -1.28 -11.38 12.42
C ILE A 74 -0.12 -11.36 11.41
N LEU A 75 -0.29 -11.97 10.24
CA LEU A 75 0.72 -11.93 9.18
C LEU A 75 0.90 -10.50 8.63
N GLY A 76 -0.18 -9.72 8.56
CA GLY A 76 -0.17 -8.29 8.25
C GLY A 76 0.68 -7.51 9.24
N ALA A 77 0.45 -7.71 10.55
CA ALA A 77 1.25 -7.08 11.61
C ALA A 77 2.74 -7.45 11.54
N GLN A 78 3.06 -8.71 11.22
CA GLN A 78 4.45 -9.15 11.03
C GLN A 78 5.09 -8.42 9.84
N THR A 79 4.36 -8.26 8.73
CA THR A 79 4.89 -7.54 7.55
C THR A 79 5.07 -6.05 7.81
N GLU A 80 4.18 -5.41 8.55
CA GLU A 80 4.35 -4.01 8.96
C GLU A 80 5.64 -3.81 9.75
N GLY A 81 5.88 -4.65 10.76
CA GLY A 81 7.10 -4.59 11.55
C GLY A 81 8.35 -4.90 10.73
N MET A 82 8.34 -5.91 9.89
CA MET A 82 9.47 -6.31 9.06
C MET A 82 9.85 -5.23 8.04
N ILE A 83 8.88 -4.73 7.29
CA ILE A 83 9.12 -3.74 6.22
C ILE A 83 9.40 -2.38 6.83
N GLY A 84 8.65 -1.98 7.85
CA GLY A 84 8.85 -0.73 8.58
C GLY A 84 10.27 -0.65 9.16
N TYR A 85 10.76 -1.73 9.78
CA TYR A 85 12.14 -1.83 10.25
C TYR A 85 13.17 -1.61 9.14
N MET A 86 12.98 -2.23 7.97
CA MET A 86 13.92 -2.05 6.86
C MET A 86 13.92 -0.60 6.34
N ILE A 87 12.74 0.01 6.20
CA ILE A 87 12.61 1.41 5.75
C ILE A 87 13.26 2.35 6.78
N GLU A 88 12.96 2.17 8.06
CA GLU A 88 13.51 2.98 9.16
C GLU A 88 15.04 2.89 9.22
N GLN A 89 15.59 1.66 9.09
CA GLN A 89 17.02 1.45 9.07
C GLN A 89 17.70 2.13 7.87
N GLU A 90 17.16 1.96 6.66
CA GLU A 90 17.77 2.52 5.45
C GLU A 90 17.63 4.05 5.37
N LEU A 91 16.54 4.61 5.86
CA LEU A 91 16.40 6.08 6.03
C LEU A 91 17.36 6.60 7.10
N GLY A 92 17.47 5.92 8.23
CA GLY A 92 18.37 6.30 9.31
C GLY A 92 19.85 6.30 8.89
N ASN A 93 20.23 5.51 7.87
CA ASN A 93 21.56 5.56 7.27
C ASN A 93 21.84 6.82 6.43
N LEU A 94 20.77 7.54 6.02
CA LEU A 94 20.84 8.70 5.12
C LEU A 94 20.53 10.02 5.83
N LEU A 95 19.81 9.97 6.94
CA LEU A 95 19.37 11.15 7.70
C LEU A 95 20.30 11.42 8.90
N PRO A 96 20.40 12.68 9.36
CA PRO A 96 21.06 13.00 10.62
C PRO A 96 20.45 12.22 11.79
N MET A 97 21.25 11.88 12.79
CA MET A 97 20.80 11.12 13.98
C MET A 97 19.73 11.87 14.80
N GLU A 98 19.68 13.19 14.66
CA GLU A 98 18.72 14.06 15.31
C GLU A 98 17.33 14.04 14.67
N GLU A 99 17.20 13.52 13.46
CA GLU A 99 15.90 13.37 12.79
C GLU A 99 15.21 12.08 13.25
N PRO A 100 14.14 12.18 14.06
CA PRO A 100 13.52 11.00 14.63
C PRO A 100 12.71 10.23 13.57
N LEU A 101 12.84 8.92 13.62
CA LEU A 101 12.05 7.97 12.79
C LEU A 101 11.19 7.12 13.72
N ALA A 102 10.00 6.76 13.29
CA ALA A 102 9.14 5.87 14.05
C ALA A 102 8.31 4.96 13.11
N THR A 103 8.34 3.67 13.39
CA THR A 103 7.43 2.68 12.78
C THR A 103 6.30 2.37 13.74
N ILE A 104 5.05 2.53 13.29
CA ILE A 104 3.84 2.25 14.07
C ILE A 104 3.07 1.13 13.42
N LEU A 105 2.79 0.06 14.17
CA LEU A 105 1.79 -0.93 13.81
C LEU A 105 0.42 -0.25 13.83
N THR A 106 -0.33 -0.40 12.75
CA THR A 106 -1.51 0.41 12.49
C THR A 106 -2.72 -0.48 12.25
N MET A 107 -3.70 -0.43 13.14
CA MET A 107 -4.98 -1.10 12.97
C MET A 107 -5.93 -0.22 12.15
N VAL A 108 -6.65 -0.86 11.22
CA VAL A 108 -7.63 -0.19 10.36
C VAL A 108 -8.97 -0.90 10.48
N GLU A 109 -9.99 -0.12 10.85
CA GLU A 109 -11.36 -0.61 10.94
C GLU A 109 -11.94 -0.83 9.55
N VAL A 110 -12.62 -1.97 9.37
CA VAL A 110 -13.41 -2.29 8.18
C VAL A 110 -14.85 -2.63 8.60
N ASP A 111 -15.78 -2.45 7.67
CA ASP A 111 -17.18 -2.83 7.91
C ASP A 111 -17.32 -4.36 7.74
N PRO A 112 -17.79 -5.10 8.77
CA PRO A 112 -18.00 -6.55 8.65
C PRO A 112 -19.10 -6.92 7.62
N GLU A 113 -19.95 -5.97 7.21
CA GLU A 113 -20.98 -6.16 6.20
C GLU A 113 -20.55 -5.70 4.79
N ASP A 114 -19.26 -5.35 4.61
CA ASP A 114 -18.74 -4.92 3.29
C ASP A 114 -18.91 -6.05 2.26
N PRO A 115 -19.48 -5.76 1.08
CA PRO A 115 -19.69 -6.74 0.00
C PRO A 115 -18.42 -7.48 -0.45
N ALA A 116 -17.25 -6.90 -0.21
CA ALA A 116 -15.97 -7.52 -0.52
C ALA A 116 -15.75 -8.87 0.19
N PHE A 117 -16.38 -9.09 1.36
CA PHE A 117 -16.29 -10.37 2.08
C PHE A 117 -16.92 -11.52 1.28
N ASP A 118 -17.99 -11.24 0.53
CA ASP A 118 -18.65 -12.21 -0.32
C ASP A 118 -18.00 -12.37 -1.70
N ASN A 119 -17.12 -11.45 -2.08
CA ASN A 119 -16.46 -11.42 -3.39
C ASN A 119 -14.94 -11.16 -3.26
N PRO A 120 -14.13 -12.17 -2.87
CA PRO A 120 -12.69 -12.05 -2.77
C PRO A 120 -12.02 -11.77 -4.11
N THR A 121 -11.33 -10.65 -4.25
CA THR A 121 -10.66 -10.22 -5.50
C THR A 121 -9.19 -9.85 -5.32
N LYS A 122 -8.72 -9.58 -4.07
CA LYS A 122 -7.36 -9.10 -3.82
C LYS A 122 -6.35 -10.23 -3.92
N PRO A 123 -5.43 -10.24 -4.92
CA PRO A 123 -4.44 -11.29 -5.05
C PRO A 123 -3.34 -11.15 -3.99
N ILE A 124 -3.00 -12.27 -3.34
CA ILE A 124 -1.92 -12.36 -2.36
C ILE A 124 -1.04 -13.58 -2.65
N GLY A 125 0.17 -13.56 -2.09
CA GLY A 125 1.09 -14.68 -2.17
C GLY A 125 1.72 -14.90 -3.55
N PRO A 126 2.32 -16.07 -3.77
CA PRO A 126 2.97 -16.42 -5.02
C PRO A 126 1.98 -16.72 -6.14
N VAL A 127 2.50 -16.79 -7.35
CA VAL A 127 1.76 -17.28 -8.52
C VAL A 127 1.84 -18.80 -8.63
N TYR A 128 0.78 -19.40 -9.15
CA TYR A 128 0.62 -20.84 -9.35
C TYR A 128 0.20 -21.13 -10.80
N SER A 129 0.37 -22.36 -11.24
CA SER A 129 -0.40 -22.87 -12.38
C SER A 129 -1.88 -23.00 -12.02
N GLU A 130 -2.76 -23.05 -12.99
CA GLU A 130 -4.20 -23.24 -12.75
C GLU A 130 -4.49 -24.54 -11.97
N GLU A 131 -3.80 -25.62 -12.31
CA GLU A 131 -3.96 -26.92 -11.66
C GLU A 131 -3.54 -26.87 -10.18
N GLU A 132 -2.37 -26.30 -9.88
CA GLU A 132 -1.88 -26.12 -8.51
C GLU A 132 -2.80 -25.20 -7.68
N ALA A 133 -3.24 -24.09 -8.24
CA ALA A 133 -4.14 -23.16 -7.54
C ALA A 133 -5.46 -23.83 -7.16
N LYS A 134 -6.07 -24.58 -8.09
CA LYS A 134 -7.32 -25.30 -7.82
C LYS A 134 -7.15 -26.41 -6.79
N ALA A 135 -6.03 -27.13 -6.83
CA ALA A 135 -5.73 -28.16 -5.82
C ALA A 135 -5.58 -27.53 -4.41
N LEU A 136 -4.85 -26.42 -4.31
CA LEU A 136 -4.70 -25.67 -3.05
C LEU A 136 -6.03 -25.07 -2.57
N ALA A 137 -6.89 -24.61 -3.49
CA ALA A 137 -8.21 -24.11 -3.16
C ALA A 137 -9.08 -25.19 -2.52
N GLU A 138 -9.07 -26.41 -3.08
CA GLU A 138 -9.81 -27.56 -2.55
C GLU A 138 -9.24 -28.04 -1.20
N GLU A 139 -7.91 -28.11 -1.07
CA GLU A 139 -7.22 -28.57 0.13
C GLU A 139 -7.40 -27.60 1.32
N ARG A 140 -7.31 -26.28 1.04
CA ARG A 140 -7.20 -25.23 2.07
C ARG A 140 -8.43 -24.34 2.19
N GLY A 141 -9.45 -24.53 1.35
CA GLY A 141 -10.64 -23.67 1.33
C GLY A 141 -10.37 -22.26 0.80
N TRP A 142 -9.32 -22.07 -0.02
CA TRP A 142 -8.98 -20.77 -0.56
C TRP A 142 -9.87 -20.38 -1.74
N SER A 143 -10.12 -19.07 -1.88
CA SER A 143 -10.53 -18.49 -3.16
C SER A 143 -9.30 -18.27 -4.04
N VAL A 144 -9.39 -18.60 -5.33
CA VAL A 144 -8.31 -18.40 -6.30
C VAL A 144 -8.84 -17.77 -7.57
N ALA A 145 -8.05 -16.93 -8.21
CA ALA A 145 -8.41 -16.25 -9.45
C ALA A 145 -7.22 -16.16 -10.42
N PRO A 146 -7.48 -16.00 -11.74
CA PRO A 146 -6.44 -15.70 -12.72
C PRO A 146 -5.71 -14.38 -12.41
N ASP A 147 -4.39 -14.38 -12.63
CA ASP A 147 -3.52 -13.20 -12.55
C ASP A 147 -2.56 -13.23 -13.75
N GLY A 148 -2.97 -12.61 -14.86
CA GLY A 148 -2.29 -12.73 -16.15
C GLY A 148 -2.30 -14.16 -16.69
N GLU A 149 -1.12 -14.71 -16.96
CA GLU A 149 -0.94 -16.12 -17.41
C GLU A 149 -0.92 -17.14 -16.25
N HIS A 150 -1.03 -16.66 -15.00
CA HIS A 150 -0.94 -17.46 -13.77
C HIS A 150 -2.22 -17.37 -12.94
N TRP A 151 -2.22 -18.04 -11.82
CA TRP A 151 -3.29 -18.00 -10.81
C TRP A 151 -2.72 -17.63 -9.45
N ARG A 152 -3.55 -17.00 -8.62
CA ARG A 152 -3.19 -16.63 -7.24
C ARG A 152 -4.34 -16.88 -6.28
N ARG A 153 -3.99 -17.04 -4.99
CA ARG A 153 -4.97 -16.89 -3.90
C ARG A 153 -5.52 -15.47 -3.92
N VAL A 154 -6.83 -15.34 -3.79
CA VAL A 154 -7.51 -14.06 -3.61
C VAL A 154 -8.23 -14.03 -2.27
N VAL A 155 -8.25 -12.85 -1.65
CA VAL A 155 -8.94 -12.60 -0.38
C VAL A 155 -9.83 -11.38 -0.50
N ALA A 156 -10.75 -11.20 0.45
CA ALA A 156 -11.57 -10.00 0.53
C ALA A 156 -10.70 -8.75 0.72
N SER A 157 -11.14 -7.63 0.16
CA SER A 157 -10.47 -6.34 0.29
C SER A 157 -11.48 -5.24 0.59
N PRO A 158 -12.01 -5.17 1.82
CA PRO A 158 -13.00 -4.20 2.22
C PRO A 158 -12.44 -2.77 2.27
N GLU A 159 -13.34 -1.79 2.24
CA GLU A 159 -12.99 -0.37 2.35
C GLU A 159 -12.50 -0.03 3.76
N PRO A 160 -11.37 0.71 3.89
CA PRO A 160 -10.90 1.20 5.17
C PRO A 160 -11.83 2.29 5.68
N GLN A 161 -12.29 2.17 6.94
CA GLN A 161 -13.23 3.11 7.55
C GLN A 161 -12.55 4.11 8.48
N ARG A 162 -11.59 3.66 9.27
CA ARG A 162 -10.90 4.47 10.27
C ARG A 162 -9.53 3.87 10.62
N ILE A 163 -8.57 4.75 10.89
CA ILE A 163 -7.23 4.39 11.39
C ILE A 163 -7.20 4.65 12.90
N PHE A 164 -6.83 3.64 13.70
CA PHE A 164 -6.86 3.76 15.17
C PHE A 164 -5.71 4.60 15.72
N GLU A 165 -4.53 4.52 15.13
CA GLU A 165 -3.31 5.15 15.63
C GLU A 165 -3.13 6.60 15.19
N MET A 166 -4.16 7.26 14.66
CA MET A 166 -4.07 8.66 14.19
C MET A 166 -3.50 9.61 15.25
N ARG A 167 -3.90 9.43 16.51
CA ARG A 167 -3.46 10.32 17.59
C ARG A 167 -1.96 10.23 17.88
N PRO A 168 -1.34 9.04 18.08
CA PRO A 168 0.11 8.92 18.19
C PRO A 168 0.85 9.35 16.92
N ILE A 169 0.32 9.11 15.72
CA ILE A 169 0.90 9.57 14.45
C ILE A 169 0.97 11.10 14.45
N HIS A 170 -0.11 11.80 14.79
CA HIS A 170 -0.10 13.25 14.91
C HIS A 170 0.95 13.75 15.90
N TRP A 171 1.05 13.15 17.09
CA TRP A 171 2.04 13.55 18.09
C TRP A 171 3.49 13.41 17.60
N LEU A 172 3.78 12.34 16.87
CA LEU A 172 5.11 12.15 16.29
C LEU A 172 5.43 13.19 15.23
N LEU A 173 4.50 13.46 14.31
CA LEU A 173 4.65 14.47 13.27
C LEU A 173 4.83 15.88 13.85
N GLU A 174 4.09 16.22 14.89
CA GLU A 174 4.20 17.51 15.59
C GLU A 174 5.57 17.68 16.30
N ASN A 175 6.21 16.56 16.67
CA ASN A 175 7.56 16.55 17.23
C ASN A 175 8.66 16.30 16.18
N GLY A 176 8.34 16.42 14.90
CA GLY A 176 9.31 16.37 13.80
C GLY A 176 9.74 14.98 13.37
N ALA A 177 9.02 13.90 13.80
CA ALA A 177 9.35 12.56 13.36
C ALA A 177 8.81 12.28 11.96
N THR A 178 9.59 11.55 11.15
CA THR A 178 9.08 10.83 9.99
C THR A 178 8.42 9.54 10.47
N VAL A 179 7.18 9.30 10.04
CA VAL A 179 6.38 8.16 10.51
C VAL A 179 6.17 7.14 9.39
N ILE A 180 6.42 5.87 9.69
CA ILE A 180 6.13 4.73 8.83
C ILE A 180 4.94 4.01 9.43
N CYS A 181 3.82 3.89 8.72
CA CYS A 181 2.57 3.33 9.24
C CYS A 181 1.63 2.83 8.13
N ALA A 182 0.54 2.19 8.50
CA ALA A 182 -0.47 1.63 7.59
C ALA A 182 0.13 0.73 6.49
N GLY A 183 1.16 -0.05 6.84
CA GLY A 183 1.81 -0.98 5.94
C GLY A 183 0.84 -2.08 5.48
N GLY A 184 0.86 -2.39 4.18
CA GLY A 184 -0.06 -3.37 3.58
C GLY A 184 -1.54 -2.94 3.57
N GLY A 185 -1.84 -1.71 3.92
CA GLY A 185 -3.18 -1.19 4.12
C GLY A 185 -3.62 -1.15 5.59
N GLY A 186 -2.73 -1.52 6.51
CA GLY A 186 -3.00 -1.67 7.94
C GLY A 186 -3.49 -3.06 8.34
N ILE A 187 -3.53 -3.31 9.64
CA ILE A 187 -4.04 -4.54 10.24
C ILE A 187 -5.57 -4.46 10.27
N PRO A 188 -6.27 -5.32 9.48
CA PRO A 188 -7.72 -5.23 9.36
C PRO A 188 -8.42 -5.69 10.65
N THR A 189 -9.34 -4.86 11.15
CA THR A 189 -10.06 -5.13 12.38
C THR A 189 -11.54 -4.75 12.27
N VAL A 190 -12.39 -5.43 13.02
CA VAL A 190 -13.82 -5.14 13.15
C VAL A 190 -14.22 -5.02 14.61
N TYR A 191 -15.25 -4.22 14.88
CA TYR A 191 -15.92 -4.27 16.18
C TYR A 191 -16.96 -5.38 16.19
N LYS A 192 -16.89 -6.23 17.23
CA LYS A 192 -17.98 -7.18 17.54
C LYS A 192 -19.18 -6.49 18.17
N PRO A 193 -20.34 -7.15 18.17
CA PRO A 193 -21.54 -6.60 18.81
C PRO A 193 -21.39 -6.27 20.31
N ASP A 194 -20.44 -6.90 21.01
CA ASP A 194 -20.11 -6.62 22.40
C ASP A 194 -19.16 -5.44 22.60
N GLY A 195 -18.71 -4.81 21.49
CA GLY A 195 -17.81 -3.66 21.49
C GLY A 195 -16.32 -4.03 21.58
N THR A 196 -15.97 -5.32 21.54
CA THR A 196 -14.56 -5.75 21.48
C THR A 196 -14.04 -5.71 20.05
N LEU A 197 -12.74 -5.41 19.90
CA LEU A 197 -12.05 -5.38 18.62
C LEU A 197 -11.49 -6.77 18.30
N GLU A 198 -11.58 -7.18 17.03
CA GLU A 198 -11.07 -8.46 16.55
C GLU A 198 -10.43 -8.27 15.16
N GLY A 199 -9.29 -8.94 14.91
CA GLY A 199 -8.68 -9.02 13.59
C GLY A 199 -9.50 -9.90 12.63
N VAL A 200 -9.44 -9.62 11.34
CA VAL A 200 -10.20 -10.36 10.31
C VAL A 200 -9.31 -10.81 9.16
N GLU A 201 -9.74 -11.91 8.50
CA GLU A 201 -9.01 -12.63 7.45
C GLU A 201 -9.16 -11.94 6.07
N VAL A 202 -8.70 -10.70 5.96
CA VAL A 202 -8.79 -9.87 4.74
C VAL A 202 -7.50 -9.09 4.52
N VAL A 203 -7.36 -8.41 3.37
CA VAL A 203 -6.25 -7.49 3.09
C VAL A 203 -6.80 -6.19 2.54
N ILE A 204 -6.64 -5.11 3.28
CA ILE A 204 -7.07 -3.77 2.85
C ILE A 204 -6.20 -3.30 1.68
N ASP A 205 -6.78 -2.58 0.74
CA ASP A 205 -6.01 -1.96 -0.33
C ASP A 205 -5.13 -0.83 0.22
N LYS A 206 -3.82 -0.91 -0.04
CA LYS A 206 -2.83 0.04 0.44
C LYS A 206 -3.10 1.47 -0.05
N ASP A 207 -3.51 1.62 -1.30
CA ASP A 207 -3.70 2.95 -1.90
C ASP A 207 -4.92 3.63 -1.28
N ARG A 208 -6.01 2.89 -1.04
CA ARG A 208 -7.20 3.37 -0.32
C ARG A 208 -6.88 3.71 1.14
N ALA A 209 -6.16 2.84 1.85
CA ALA A 209 -5.72 3.14 3.23
C ALA A 209 -4.81 4.38 3.29
N SER A 210 -3.93 4.56 2.29
CA SER A 210 -3.07 5.74 2.22
C SER A 210 -3.84 7.02 1.91
N ALA A 211 -4.90 6.94 1.11
CA ALA A 211 -5.79 8.08 0.87
C ALA A 211 -6.57 8.47 2.14
N LEU A 212 -7.09 7.49 2.87
CA LEU A 212 -7.73 7.73 4.18
C LEU A 212 -6.73 8.35 5.18
N LEU A 213 -5.52 7.78 5.29
CA LEU A 213 -4.45 8.31 6.14
C LEU A 213 -4.11 9.76 5.79
N ALA A 214 -3.94 10.05 4.50
CA ALA A 214 -3.65 11.41 4.04
C ALA A 214 -4.78 12.38 4.35
N PHE A 215 -6.02 11.96 4.17
CA PHE A 215 -7.20 12.75 4.52
C PHE A 215 -7.28 13.03 6.03
N GLU A 216 -7.19 12.00 6.88
CA GLU A 216 -7.25 12.15 8.34
C GLU A 216 -6.07 12.95 8.92
N LEU A 217 -4.94 13.01 8.21
CA LEU A 217 -3.77 13.82 8.57
C LEU A 217 -3.84 15.28 8.07
N ASP A 218 -4.88 15.68 7.37
CA ASP A 218 -4.92 16.98 6.67
C ASP A 218 -3.67 17.18 5.79
N ALA A 219 -3.24 16.13 5.08
CA ALA A 219 -2.07 16.20 4.22
C ALA A 219 -2.32 17.08 3.00
N GLY A 220 -1.35 17.92 2.66
CA GLY A 220 -1.42 18.76 1.45
C GLY A 220 -1.10 17.97 0.17
N LEU A 221 -0.46 16.81 0.30
CA LEU A 221 -0.03 15.99 -0.82
C LEU A 221 -0.06 14.50 -0.47
N LEU A 222 -0.70 13.72 -1.37
CA LEU A 222 -0.61 12.26 -1.41
C LEU A 222 0.18 11.83 -2.64
N ILE A 223 1.24 11.05 -2.45
CA ILE A 223 2.04 10.46 -3.53
C ILE A 223 1.82 8.95 -3.55
N LEU A 224 1.30 8.43 -4.65
CA LEU A 224 1.17 7.00 -4.90
C LEU A 224 2.34 6.59 -5.82
N ALA A 225 3.45 6.19 -5.19
CA ALA A 225 4.68 5.83 -5.91
C ALA A 225 4.55 4.44 -6.54
N THR A 226 4.93 4.35 -7.82
CA THR A 226 4.85 3.14 -8.63
C THR A 226 6.10 3.00 -9.52
N ASP A 227 6.12 2.01 -10.41
CA ASP A 227 7.19 1.74 -11.37
C ASP A 227 7.02 2.50 -12.70
N THR A 228 5.84 3.11 -12.93
CA THR A 228 5.59 3.95 -14.09
C THR A 228 5.75 5.43 -13.76
N ASP A 229 6.06 6.25 -14.76
CA ASP A 229 6.24 7.70 -14.61
C ASP A 229 4.93 8.49 -14.57
N GLY A 230 3.77 7.82 -14.59
CA GLY A 230 2.44 8.41 -14.48
C GLY A 230 1.33 7.48 -14.94
N VAL A 231 0.13 8.02 -15.06
CA VAL A 231 -1.05 7.32 -15.58
C VAL A 231 -1.12 7.52 -17.09
N TYR A 232 -1.41 6.44 -17.81
CA TYR A 232 -1.52 6.44 -19.26
C TYR A 232 -2.93 6.06 -19.70
N LEU A 233 -3.42 6.73 -20.72
CA LEU A 233 -4.51 6.22 -21.56
C LEU A 233 -3.93 5.29 -22.61
N ASP A 234 -4.72 4.29 -23.02
CA ASP A 234 -4.36 3.32 -24.07
C ASP A 234 -3.03 2.59 -23.79
N TRP A 235 -2.74 2.28 -22.51
CA TRP A 235 -1.52 1.61 -22.09
C TRP A 235 -1.26 0.32 -22.85
N GLY A 236 -0.03 0.13 -23.30
CA GLY A 236 0.39 -1.05 -24.07
C GLY A 236 0.08 -1.00 -25.57
N THR A 237 -0.46 0.11 -26.08
CA THR A 237 -0.70 0.35 -27.50
C THR A 237 0.22 1.40 -28.08
N GLU A 238 0.24 1.56 -29.40
CA GLU A 238 0.99 2.63 -30.07
C GLU A 238 0.41 4.04 -29.80
N ASP A 239 -0.84 4.11 -29.34
CA ASP A 239 -1.53 5.36 -29.00
C ASP A 239 -1.39 5.72 -27.51
N ALA A 240 -0.58 4.98 -26.75
CA ALA A 240 -0.36 5.23 -25.33
C ALA A 240 0.13 6.66 -25.06
N ARG A 241 -0.63 7.38 -24.21
CA ARG A 241 -0.31 8.77 -23.86
C ARG A 241 -0.40 8.99 -22.36
N ARG A 242 0.61 9.61 -21.77
CA ARG A 242 0.62 9.97 -20.37
C ARG A 242 -0.33 11.14 -20.11
N ILE A 243 -1.08 11.04 -19.02
CA ILE A 243 -1.85 12.13 -18.46
C ILE A 243 -0.90 12.94 -17.56
N GLU A 244 -0.72 14.23 -17.84
CA GLU A 244 0.13 15.10 -17.00
C GLU A 244 -0.64 15.63 -15.80
N ARG A 245 -1.89 16.05 -16.01
CA ARG A 245 -2.79 16.59 -15.00
C ARG A 245 -4.22 16.22 -15.33
N ALA A 246 -5.01 15.92 -14.31
CA ALA A 246 -6.42 15.62 -14.46
C ALA A 246 -7.20 15.97 -13.18
N THR A 247 -8.50 16.21 -13.36
CA THR A 247 -9.48 16.24 -12.27
C THR A 247 -10.07 14.85 -12.04
N PRO A 248 -10.63 14.58 -10.85
CA PRO A 248 -11.37 13.33 -10.61
C PRO A 248 -12.48 13.05 -11.64
N GLU A 249 -13.17 14.09 -12.10
CA GLU A 249 -14.27 13.99 -13.07
C GLU A 249 -13.76 13.58 -14.46
N GLU A 250 -12.58 14.06 -14.86
CA GLU A 250 -11.93 13.66 -16.12
C GLU A 250 -11.49 12.19 -16.06
N MET A 251 -10.96 11.74 -14.92
CA MET A 251 -10.48 10.37 -14.75
C MET A 251 -11.63 9.35 -14.73
N GLU A 252 -12.82 9.70 -14.25
CA GLU A 252 -14.01 8.83 -14.28
C GLU A 252 -14.54 8.53 -15.69
N LEU A 253 -14.08 9.27 -16.70
CA LEU A 253 -14.43 9.00 -18.10
C LEU A 253 -13.63 7.86 -18.71
N HIS A 254 -12.69 7.30 -17.98
CA HIS A 254 -11.76 6.27 -18.46
C HIS A 254 -11.77 5.04 -17.55
N ASP A 255 -11.60 3.87 -18.16
CA ASP A 255 -11.42 2.62 -17.45
C ASP A 255 -9.94 2.34 -17.28
N PHE A 256 -9.53 1.97 -16.06
CA PHE A 256 -8.17 1.58 -15.71
C PHE A 256 -8.13 0.15 -15.21
N GLU A 257 -6.99 -0.52 -15.38
CA GLU A 257 -6.81 -1.92 -14.98
C GLU A 257 -7.06 -2.11 -13.48
N GLU A 258 -8.07 -2.93 -13.13
CA GLU A 258 -8.56 -3.14 -11.76
C GLU A 258 -7.51 -3.67 -10.78
N GLY A 259 -6.55 -4.45 -11.21
CA GLY A 259 -5.51 -5.04 -10.33
C GLY A 259 -4.26 -4.17 -10.16
N SER A 260 -4.16 -3.02 -10.82
CA SER A 260 -2.91 -2.26 -10.93
C SER A 260 -3.14 -0.75 -10.80
N MET A 261 -3.51 -0.07 -11.88
CA MET A 261 -3.63 1.39 -11.92
C MET A 261 -4.99 1.88 -11.39
N GLY A 262 -6.07 1.12 -11.60
CA GLY A 262 -7.44 1.50 -11.17
C GLY A 262 -7.51 1.91 -9.70
N PRO A 263 -7.11 1.05 -8.75
CA PRO A 263 -7.15 1.40 -7.32
C PRO A 263 -6.35 2.66 -6.95
N LYS A 264 -5.25 2.94 -7.66
CA LYS A 264 -4.45 4.16 -7.44
C LYS A 264 -5.17 5.40 -7.90
N VAL A 265 -5.78 5.34 -9.09
CA VAL A 265 -6.57 6.45 -9.64
C VAL A 265 -7.76 6.74 -8.75
N GLU A 266 -8.50 5.71 -8.31
CA GLU A 266 -9.61 5.83 -7.37
C GLU A 266 -9.17 6.50 -6.06
N ALA A 267 -8.10 6.00 -5.44
CA ALA A 267 -7.56 6.54 -4.19
C ALA A 267 -7.09 8.00 -4.34
N ALA A 268 -6.44 8.35 -5.45
CA ALA A 268 -6.03 9.71 -5.76
C ALA A 268 -7.24 10.64 -5.93
N CYS A 269 -8.25 10.21 -6.67
CA CYS A 269 -9.50 10.96 -6.87
C CYS A 269 -10.27 11.15 -5.56
N ASP A 270 -10.42 10.10 -4.74
CA ASP A 270 -11.10 10.18 -3.43
C ASP A 270 -10.41 11.18 -2.52
N PHE A 271 -9.07 11.09 -2.39
CA PHE A 271 -8.30 12.02 -1.58
C PHE A 271 -8.50 13.48 -2.04
N VAL A 272 -8.38 13.75 -3.35
CA VAL A 272 -8.54 15.11 -3.90
C VAL A 272 -9.93 15.67 -3.64
N ARG A 273 -10.98 14.87 -3.85
CA ARG A 273 -12.37 15.29 -3.61
C ARG A 273 -12.63 15.62 -2.14
N ARG A 274 -12.15 14.78 -1.24
CA ARG A 274 -12.42 14.91 0.20
C ARG A 274 -11.60 16.02 0.87
N SER A 275 -10.33 16.15 0.48
CA SER A 275 -9.40 17.07 1.16
C SER A 275 -9.25 18.42 0.46
N GLY A 276 -9.51 18.49 -0.86
CA GLY A 276 -9.08 19.62 -1.69
C GLY A 276 -7.56 19.72 -1.87
N GLY A 277 -6.82 18.73 -1.38
CA GLY A 277 -5.37 18.60 -1.56
C GLY A 277 -5.00 18.14 -2.97
N ARG A 278 -3.72 17.84 -3.18
CA ARG A 278 -3.18 17.33 -4.44
C ARG A 278 -2.72 15.89 -4.28
N ALA A 279 -3.07 15.02 -5.23
CA ALA A 279 -2.49 13.69 -5.33
C ALA A 279 -1.61 13.56 -6.57
N VAL A 280 -0.64 12.64 -6.52
CA VAL A 280 0.27 12.37 -7.64
C VAL A 280 0.51 10.87 -7.76
N ILE A 281 0.41 10.34 -8.98
CA ILE A 281 0.84 8.98 -9.31
C ILE A 281 2.06 9.06 -10.21
N GLY A 282 3.16 8.41 -9.85
CA GLY A 282 4.37 8.45 -10.65
C GLY A 282 5.52 7.61 -10.10
N SER A 283 6.67 7.74 -10.73
CA SER A 283 7.84 6.92 -10.43
C SER A 283 8.47 7.25 -9.08
N LEU A 284 8.75 6.22 -8.29
CA LEU A 284 9.52 6.33 -7.04
C LEU A 284 10.87 7.05 -7.24
N SER A 285 11.46 6.99 -8.42
CA SER A 285 12.75 7.61 -8.71
C SER A 285 12.69 9.14 -8.84
N ASP A 286 11.49 9.75 -8.89
CA ASP A 286 11.30 11.20 -9.08
C ASP A 286 10.28 11.81 -8.10
N LEU A 287 10.44 11.49 -6.80
CA LEU A 287 9.58 12.02 -5.74
C LEU A 287 9.68 13.55 -5.63
N GLU A 288 10.88 14.12 -5.79
CA GLU A 288 11.08 15.58 -5.75
C GLU A 288 10.35 16.28 -6.90
N GLY A 289 10.41 15.73 -8.12
CA GLY A 289 9.66 16.23 -9.27
C GLY A 289 8.13 16.11 -9.06
N MET A 290 7.66 15.03 -8.43
CA MET A 290 6.25 14.86 -8.08
C MET A 290 5.79 15.89 -7.05
N VAL A 291 6.59 16.16 -6.02
CA VAL A 291 6.31 17.23 -5.04
C VAL A 291 6.29 18.60 -5.70
N ALA A 292 7.25 18.89 -6.58
CA ALA A 292 7.32 20.14 -7.32
C ALA A 292 6.20 20.31 -8.38
N GLY A 293 5.47 19.24 -8.72
CA GLY A 293 4.42 19.26 -9.74
C GLY A 293 4.94 19.17 -11.18
N THR A 294 6.18 18.72 -11.37
CA THR A 294 6.85 18.60 -12.68
C THR A 294 6.94 17.15 -13.17
N ALA A 295 6.61 16.17 -12.33
CA ALA A 295 6.61 14.76 -12.66
C ALA A 295 5.32 14.06 -12.21
N GLY A 296 5.10 12.87 -12.74
CA GLY A 296 3.91 12.09 -12.45
C GLY A 296 2.64 12.62 -13.14
N THR A 297 1.52 11.98 -12.86
CA THR A 297 0.19 12.49 -13.17
C THR A 297 -0.36 13.22 -11.95
N GLN A 298 -0.62 14.50 -12.08
CA GLN A 298 -1.10 15.38 -11.01
C GLN A 298 -2.63 15.36 -10.96
N PHE A 299 -3.20 15.04 -9.81
CA PHE A 299 -4.64 15.07 -9.55
C PHE A 299 -4.97 16.30 -8.72
N VAL A 300 -5.94 17.09 -9.18
CA VAL A 300 -6.34 18.37 -8.59
C VAL A 300 -7.85 18.60 -8.79
N LEU A 301 -8.46 19.50 -8.05
CA LEU A 301 -9.89 19.83 -8.26
C LEU A 301 -10.13 20.68 -9.51
N GLU A 302 -9.17 21.53 -9.91
CA GLU A 302 -9.29 22.46 -11.08
C GLU A 302 -7.95 22.53 -11.84
#